data_dee687f97693a9a06ded8c31426505d2
#
_entry.id   dee687f97693a9a06ded8c31426505d2
#
_cell.length_a   1.000
_cell.length_b   1.000
_cell.length_c   1.000
_cell.angle_alpha   90.00
_cell.angle_beta   90.00
_cell.angle_gamma   90.00
#
_symmetry.space_group_name_H-M   'P 1'
#
loop_
_entity.id
_entity.type
_entity.pdbx_description
1 polymer ?
#
loop_
_entity_poly.entity_id
_entity_poly.type
_entity_poly.pdbx_seq_one_letter_code
_entity_poly.pdbx_strand_id
1 'polypeptide(L)'
;MSQLSSYNEQQLLRGLTSGDTLYYSFIFKEYYSALCLYAARITGEPGHAEDIVQDVFEKLWQKQSPFENLRHLKDFLYKATRNAALNFMKGVQHSQERQARFLHEQDELTSAEDLEIIRMEVFRGIYHEIGNLPEQCGKIVRMSYIEGLKNEQIAEILNISLQTVKNQKTRGMKLLRMRLSPVVFALFSLFSHHQ
;
A
#
# COMPACT_ATOMS: atom_id res chain seq x y z
N MET A 1 12.17 -8.58 -6.89
CA MET A 1 11.33 -9.77 -7.22
C MET A 1 10.49 -10.02 -5.98
N SER A 2 9.17 -9.91 -6.09
CA SER A 2 8.26 -10.09 -4.95
C SER A 2 8.38 -11.52 -4.38
N GLN A 3 8.21 -11.68 -3.07
CA GLN A 3 8.20 -13.02 -2.43
C GLN A 3 7.07 -13.93 -2.97
N LEU A 4 6.14 -13.38 -3.75
CA LEU A 4 5.15 -14.12 -4.53
C LEU A 4 5.77 -15.18 -5.45
N SER A 5 7.04 -15.02 -5.89
CA SER A 5 7.73 -16.01 -6.72
C SER A 5 8.16 -17.28 -5.96
N SER A 6 8.09 -17.30 -4.64
CA SER A 6 8.46 -18.48 -3.82
C SER A 6 7.29 -19.42 -3.54
N TYR A 7 6.05 -18.98 -3.68
CA TYR A 7 4.85 -19.80 -3.52
C TYR A 7 4.22 -20.07 -4.90
N ASN A 8 3.79 -21.33 -5.11
CA ASN A 8 2.94 -21.63 -6.25
C ASN A 8 1.60 -20.89 -6.06
N GLU A 9 1.20 -20.08 -7.05
CA GLU A 9 -0.04 -19.32 -7.04
C GLU A 9 -1.26 -20.14 -6.60
N GLN A 10 -1.38 -21.36 -7.12
CA GLN A 10 -2.48 -22.26 -6.77
C GLN A 10 -2.46 -22.69 -5.30
N GLN A 11 -1.27 -22.91 -4.72
CA GLN A 11 -1.15 -23.25 -3.29
C GLN A 11 -1.56 -22.09 -2.40
N LEU A 12 -1.15 -20.86 -2.77
CA LEU A 12 -1.50 -19.64 -2.04
C LEU A 12 -3.02 -19.41 -2.05
N LEU A 13 -3.65 -19.51 -3.22
CA LEU A 13 -5.10 -19.28 -3.34
C LEU A 13 -5.93 -20.37 -2.64
N ARG A 14 -5.49 -21.64 -2.71
CA ARG A 14 -6.12 -22.73 -1.96
C ARG A 14 -5.99 -22.55 -0.46
N GLY A 15 -4.80 -22.18 0.02
CA GLY A 15 -4.55 -21.90 1.43
C GLY A 15 -5.41 -20.75 1.95
N LEU A 16 -5.58 -19.67 1.16
CA LEU A 16 -6.49 -18.58 1.49
C LEU A 16 -7.94 -19.07 1.64
N THR A 17 -8.42 -19.87 0.69
CA THR A 17 -9.79 -20.41 0.70
C THR A 17 -10.02 -21.38 1.86
N SER A 18 -9.00 -22.14 2.28
CA SER A 18 -9.07 -23.05 3.42
C SER A 18 -8.94 -22.36 4.79
N GLY A 19 -8.73 -21.04 4.82
CA GLY A 19 -8.54 -20.29 6.07
C GLY A 19 -7.17 -20.51 6.72
N ASP A 20 -6.15 -20.86 5.94
CA ASP A 20 -4.79 -21.05 6.46
C ASP A 20 -4.16 -19.68 6.78
N THR A 21 -3.85 -19.48 8.07
CA THR A 21 -3.30 -18.23 8.62
C THR A 21 -1.94 -17.86 8.03
N LEU A 22 -1.15 -18.83 7.57
CA LEU A 22 0.16 -18.59 6.98
C LEU A 22 0.01 -17.84 5.65
N TYR A 23 -0.85 -18.32 4.76
CA TYR A 23 -1.09 -17.68 3.46
C TYR A 23 -1.81 -16.35 3.61
N TYR A 24 -2.75 -16.25 4.56
CA TYR A 24 -3.39 -14.99 4.91
C TYR A 24 -2.37 -13.95 5.40
N SER A 25 -1.51 -14.32 6.34
CA SER A 25 -0.46 -13.44 6.87
C SER A 25 0.51 -12.98 5.78
N PHE A 26 0.76 -13.84 4.80
CA PHE A 26 1.59 -13.51 3.65
C PHE A 26 0.91 -12.44 2.78
N ILE A 27 -0.36 -12.62 2.41
CA ILE A 27 -1.13 -11.63 1.62
C ILE A 27 -1.28 -10.32 2.40
N PHE A 28 -1.53 -10.40 3.71
CA PHE A 28 -1.59 -9.22 4.57
C PHE A 28 -0.28 -8.41 4.49
N LYS A 29 0.87 -9.04 4.73
CA LYS A 29 2.17 -8.36 4.67
C LYS A 29 2.48 -7.77 3.30
N GLU A 30 2.04 -8.44 2.24
CA GLU A 30 2.32 -8.05 0.86
C GLU A 30 1.48 -6.83 0.43
N TYR A 31 0.22 -6.73 0.85
CA TYR A 31 -0.71 -5.72 0.35
C TYR A 31 -1.08 -4.62 1.36
N TYR A 32 -0.97 -4.87 2.67
CA TYR A 32 -1.48 -3.96 3.71
C TYR A 32 -1.01 -2.51 3.55
N SER A 33 0.31 -2.29 3.45
CA SER A 33 0.87 -0.93 3.35
C SER A 33 0.43 -0.19 2.09
N ALA A 34 0.33 -0.90 0.95
CA ALA A 34 -0.12 -0.30 -0.30
C ALA A 34 -1.62 0.07 -0.25
N LEU A 35 -2.44 -0.79 0.35
CA LEU A 35 -3.86 -0.53 0.50
C LEU A 35 -4.13 0.61 1.50
N CYS A 36 -3.37 0.70 2.60
CA CYS A 36 -3.45 1.85 3.52
C CYS A 36 -3.09 3.16 2.81
N LEU A 37 -2.05 3.16 2.00
CA LEU A 37 -1.69 4.34 1.21
C LEU A 37 -2.79 4.72 0.22
N TYR A 38 -3.38 3.71 -0.44
CA TYR A 38 -4.48 3.92 -1.38
C TYR A 38 -5.73 4.49 -0.68
N ALA A 39 -6.12 3.92 0.45
CA ALA A 39 -7.23 4.43 1.26
C ALA A 39 -6.97 5.86 1.77
N ALA A 40 -5.77 6.14 2.29
CA ALA A 40 -5.38 7.47 2.77
C ALA A 40 -5.47 8.55 1.68
N ARG A 41 -5.15 8.23 0.44
CA ARG A 41 -5.31 9.16 -0.70
C ARG A 41 -6.77 9.49 -0.99
N ILE A 42 -7.68 8.55 -0.76
CA ILE A 42 -9.11 8.76 -0.98
C ILE A 42 -9.73 9.52 0.20
N THR A 43 -9.37 9.14 1.44
CA THR A 43 -9.95 9.73 2.66
C THR A 43 -9.30 11.04 3.07
N GLY A 44 -8.07 11.31 2.61
CA GLY A 44 -7.26 12.45 3.03
C GLY A 44 -6.59 12.28 4.40
N GLU A 45 -6.89 11.20 5.15
CA GLU A 45 -6.39 10.97 6.51
C GLU A 45 -5.82 9.55 6.69
N PRO A 46 -4.55 9.41 7.13
CA PRO A 46 -3.93 8.09 7.33
C PRO A 46 -4.59 7.23 8.41
N GLY A 47 -5.10 7.83 9.51
CA GLY A 47 -5.68 7.09 10.63
C GLY A 47 -6.90 6.27 10.21
N HIS A 48 -7.79 6.83 9.42
CA HIS A 48 -8.98 6.12 8.92
C HIS A 48 -8.63 5.07 7.85
N ALA A 49 -7.50 5.25 7.15
CA ALA A 49 -7.07 4.31 6.13
C ALA A 49 -6.72 2.94 6.71
N GLU A 50 -6.11 2.89 7.88
CA GLU A 50 -5.75 1.65 8.55
C GLU A 50 -7.00 0.85 8.96
N ASP A 51 -8.00 1.53 9.55
CA ASP A 51 -9.27 0.90 9.94
C ASP A 51 -10.00 0.33 8.70
N ILE A 52 -10.08 1.12 7.63
CA ILE A 52 -10.69 0.68 6.36
C ILE A 52 -10.01 -0.57 5.81
N VAL A 53 -8.69 -0.60 5.83
CA VAL A 53 -7.94 -1.74 5.29
C VAL A 53 -8.05 -2.97 6.20
N GLN A 54 -8.12 -2.80 7.52
CA GLN A 54 -8.40 -3.90 8.44
C GLN A 54 -9.75 -4.54 8.14
N ASP A 55 -10.80 -3.73 7.95
CA ASP A 55 -12.13 -4.21 7.56
C ASP A 55 -12.12 -4.98 6.23
N VAL A 56 -11.31 -4.54 5.26
CA VAL A 56 -11.15 -5.23 3.97
C VAL A 56 -10.50 -6.59 4.16
N PHE A 57 -9.46 -6.68 5.00
CA PHE A 57 -8.81 -7.94 5.31
C PHE A 57 -9.71 -8.87 6.14
N GLU A 58 -10.55 -8.33 7.04
CA GLU A 58 -11.56 -9.13 7.73
C GLU A 58 -12.56 -9.74 6.73
N LYS A 59 -13.04 -8.95 5.77
CA LYS A 59 -13.91 -9.46 4.69
C LYS A 59 -13.20 -10.51 3.82
N LEU A 60 -11.91 -10.33 3.54
CA LEU A 60 -11.11 -11.35 2.84
C LEU A 60 -11.07 -12.65 3.64
N TRP A 61 -10.85 -12.58 4.95
CA TRP A 61 -10.84 -13.75 5.84
C TRP A 61 -12.17 -14.47 5.88
N GLN A 62 -13.27 -13.72 5.91
CA GLN A 62 -14.62 -14.29 5.94
C GLN A 62 -15.06 -14.85 4.57
N LYS A 63 -14.39 -14.45 3.49
CA LYS A 63 -14.74 -14.87 2.14
C LYS A 63 -14.29 -16.31 1.88
N GLN A 64 -15.23 -17.23 1.87
CA GLN A 64 -14.98 -18.66 1.59
C GLN A 64 -14.95 -18.99 0.09
N SER A 65 -15.25 -18.03 -0.80
CA SER A 65 -15.24 -18.26 -2.25
C SER A 65 -13.81 -18.25 -2.80
N PRO A 66 -13.46 -19.20 -3.67
CA PRO A 66 -12.13 -19.27 -4.25
C PRO A 66 -11.87 -18.09 -5.19
N PHE A 67 -10.63 -17.63 -5.22
CA PHE A 67 -10.14 -16.71 -6.25
C PHE A 67 -9.59 -17.52 -7.42
N GLU A 68 -9.91 -17.10 -8.64
CA GLU A 68 -9.45 -17.79 -9.86
C GLU A 68 -7.93 -17.67 -10.04
N ASN A 69 -7.38 -16.50 -9.75
CA ASN A 69 -5.98 -16.18 -9.90
C ASN A 69 -5.59 -15.00 -9.00
N LEU A 70 -4.28 -14.70 -8.90
CA LEU A 70 -3.76 -13.59 -8.12
C LEU A 70 -4.27 -12.22 -8.59
N ARG A 71 -4.55 -12.08 -9.88
CA ARG A 71 -5.13 -10.85 -10.42
C ARG A 71 -6.52 -10.62 -9.85
N HIS A 72 -7.37 -11.66 -9.82
CA HIS A 72 -8.71 -11.59 -9.23
C HIS A 72 -8.66 -11.25 -7.72
N LEU A 73 -7.73 -11.84 -6.97
CA LEU A 73 -7.49 -11.48 -5.56
C LEU A 73 -7.08 -10.01 -5.42
N LYS A 74 -6.14 -9.55 -6.24
CA LYS A 74 -5.67 -8.16 -6.23
C LYS A 74 -6.81 -7.20 -6.55
N ASP A 75 -7.56 -7.45 -7.63
CA ASP A 75 -8.68 -6.62 -8.03
C ASP A 75 -9.74 -6.54 -6.93
N PHE A 76 -10.01 -7.66 -6.24
CA PHE A 76 -10.89 -7.68 -5.07
C PHE A 76 -10.37 -6.76 -3.96
N LEU A 77 -9.10 -6.85 -3.58
CA LEU A 77 -8.52 -6.04 -2.50
C LEU A 77 -8.60 -4.55 -2.80
N TYR A 78 -8.21 -4.12 -4.01
CA TYR A 78 -8.25 -2.70 -4.40
C TYR A 78 -9.68 -2.18 -4.54
N LYS A 79 -10.60 -2.94 -5.15
CA LYS A 79 -12.02 -2.56 -5.25
C LYS A 79 -12.68 -2.46 -3.89
N ALA A 80 -12.46 -3.44 -3.01
CA ALA A 80 -13.01 -3.43 -1.66
C ALA A 80 -12.49 -2.23 -0.85
N THR A 81 -11.19 -1.92 -0.94
CA THR A 81 -10.59 -0.76 -0.27
C THR A 81 -11.16 0.54 -0.81
N ARG A 82 -11.25 0.70 -2.14
CA ARG A 82 -11.84 1.89 -2.77
C ARG A 82 -13.27 2.11 -2.30
N ASN A 83 -14.11 1.07 -2.40
CA ASN A 83 -15.52 1.17 -2.03
C ASN A 83 -15.68 1.51 -0.53
N ALA A 84 -14.88 0.91 0.34
CA ALA A 84 -14.91 1.20 1.78
C ALA A 84 -14.47 2.65 2.06
N ALA A 85 -13.41 3.14 1.41
CA ALA A 85 -12.93 4.51 1.55
C ALA A 85 -13.95 5.54 1.03
N LEU A 86 -14.58 5.29 -0.14
CA LEU A 86 -15.63 6.16 -0.67
C LEU A 86 -16.88 6.17 0.22
N ASN A 87 -17.28 5.01 0.77
CA ASN A 87 -18.41 4.94 1.71
C ASN A 87 -18.09 5.68 3.01
N PHE A 88 -16.87 5.59 3.52
CA PHE A 88 -16.42 6.38 4.66
C PHE A 88 -16.54 7.89 4.37
N MET A 89 -16.05 8.37 3.22
CA MET A 89 -16.17 9.77 2.81
C MET A 89 -17.62 10.23 2.68
N LYS A 90 -18.49 9.41 2.07
CA LYS A 90 -19.93 9.68 2.00
C LYS A 90 -20.55 9.77 3.41
N GLY A 91 -20.15 8.89 4.32
CA GLY A 91 -20.60 8.91 5.72
C GLY A 91 -20.20 10.19 6.47
N VAL A 92 -18.96 10.67 6.24
CA VAL A 92 -18.48 11.96 6.79
C VAL A 92 -19.27 13.14 6.20
N GLN A 93 -19.52 13.15 4.88
CA GLN A 93 -20.34 14.20 4.22
C GLN A 93 -21.79 14.17 4.70
N HIS A 94 -22.38 12.99 4.91
CA HIS A 94 -23.76 12.86 5.43
C HIS A 94 -23.92 13.26 6.90
N SER A 95 -22.85 13.29 7.67
CA SER A 95 -22.90 13.88 9.02
C SER A 95 -22.97 15.41 8.98
N GLN A 96 -22.54 16.02 7.88
CA GLN A 96 -22.65 17.49 7.65
C GLN A 96 -23.89 17.89 6.84
N GLU A 97 -24.42 16.99 6.01
CA GLU A 97 -25.62 17.23 5.20
C GLU A 97 -26.60 16.06 5.34
N ARG A 98 -27.61 16.23 6.19
CA ARG A 98 -28.76 15.32 6.16
C ARG A 98 -29.54 15.53 4.89
N GLN A 99 -29.51 14.58 4.02
CA GLN A 99 -30.36 14.29 2.85
C GLN A 99 -29.59 14.19 1.51
N ALA A 100 -29.36 12.96 1.04
CA ALA A 100 -29.79 12.53 -0.31
C ALA A 100 -29.27 11.10 -0.63
N ARG A 101 -30.24 10.24 -0.87
CA ARG A 101 -30.40 9.04 -1.72
C ARG A 101 -29.19 8.14 -2.02
N PHE A 102 -29.35 6.90 -1.59
CA PHE A 102 -28.70 5.66 -2.03
C PHE A 102 -28.69 5.55 -3.57
N LEU A 103 -27.51 5.30 -4.12
CA LEU A 103 -27.37 4.61 -5.40
C LEU A 103 -26.27 3.57 -5.27
N HIS A 104 -26.66 2.32 -5.38
CA HIS A 104 -25.80 1.17 -5.66
C HIS A 104 -25.33 1.32 -7.11
N GLU A 105 -24.05 1.53 -7.31
CA GLU A 105 -23.42 1.32 -8.61
C GLU A 105 -22.29 0.31 -8.42
N GLN A 106 -22.52 -0.88 -8.99
CA GLN A 106 -21.46 -1.80 -9.39
C GLN A 106 -20.82 -1.17 -10.63
N ASP A 107 -19.83 -0.30 -10.42
CA ASP A 107 -19.05 0.23 -11.53
C ASP A 107 -18.04 -0.81 -11.99
N GLU A 108 -18.15 -1.19 -13.27
CA GLU A 108 -17.04 -1.76 -14.02
C GLU A 108 -15.87 -0.77 -13.96
N LEU A 109 -14.64 -1.29 -13.74
CA LEU A 109 -13.43 -0.46 -13.69
C LEU A 109 -13.32 0.37 -14.96
N THR A 110 -13.31 1.69 -14.84
CA THR A 110 -12.99 2.59 -15.94
C THR A 110 -11.48 2.55 -16.20
N SER A 111 -11.05 2.91 -17.41
CA SER A 111 -9.62 2.98 -17.76
C SER A 111 -8.79 3.84 -16.80
N ALA A 112 -9.41 4.84 -16.17
CA ALA A 112 -8.77 5.67 -15.15
C ALA A 112 -8.52 4.90 -13.84
N GLU A 113 -9.41 3.99 -13.46
CA GLU A 113 -9.27 3.15 -12.26
C GLU A 113 -8.21 2.08 -12.45
N ASP A 114 -8.09 1.49 -13.64
CA ASP A 114 -7.01 0.58 -13.99
C ASP A 114 -5.64 1.26 -13.87
N LEU A 115 -5.51 2.51 -14.31
CA LEU A 115 -4.29 3.30 -14.15
C LEU A 115 -3.94 3.57 -12.67
N GLU A 116 -4.94 3.82 -11.84
CA GLU A 116 -4.72 4.03 -10.40
C GLU A 116 -4.28 2.73 -9.71
N ILE A 117 -4.86 1.59 -10.05
CA ILE A 117 -4.41 0.27 -9.56
C ILE A 117 -2.98 -0.02 -9.99
N ILE A 118 -2.63 0.23 -11.25
CA ILE A 118 -1.25 0.06 -11.75
C ILE A 118 -0.29 0.95 -10.96
N ARG A 119 -0.67 2.19 -10.73
CA ARG A 119 0.13 3.14 -9.94
C ARG A 119 0.35 2.64 -8.52
N MET A 120 -0.69 2.13 -7.86
CA MET A 120 -0.58 1.57 -6.50
C MET A 120 0.29 0.32 -6.46
N GLU A 121 0.24 -0.52 -7.48
CA GLU A 121 1.12 -1.68 -7.59
C GLU A 121 2.61 -1.29 -7.75
N VAL A 122 2.88 -0.20 -8.48
CA VAL A 122 4.23 0.37 -8.54
C VAL A 122 4.69 0.83 -7.15
N PHE A 123 3.84 1.54 -6.41
CA PHE A 123 4.14 1.94 -5.04
C PHE A 123 4.34 0.73 -4.12
N ARG A 124 3.50 -0.30 -4.23
CA ARG A 124 3.68 -1.55 -3.48
C ARG A 124 5.06 -2.17 -3.71
N GLY A 125 5.50 -2.23 -4.97
CA GLY A 125 6.84 -2.71 -5.31
C GLY A 125 7.95 -1.87 -4.68
N ILE A 126 7.79 -0.55 -4.65
CA ILE A 126 8.74 0.37 -3.99
C ILE A 126 8.78 0.13 -2.48
N TYR A 127 7.63 0.00 -1.82
CA TYR A 127 7.55 -0.27 -0.38
C TYR A 127 8.20 -1.60 -0.02
N HIS A 128 7.97 -2.63 -0.82
CA HIS A 128 8.62 -3.93 -0.65
C HIS A 128 10.16 -3.81 -0.72
N GLU A 129 10.68 -3.09 -1.71
CA GLU A 129 12.12 -2.89 -1.84
C GLU A 129 12.71 -2.02 -0.71
N ILE A 130 11.97 -1.04 -0.21
CA ILE A 130 12.36 -0.28 0.98
C ILE A 130 12.44 -1.19 2.22
N GLY A 131 11.50 -2.11 2.39
CA GLY A 131 11.51 -3.12 3.46
C GLY A 131 12.70 -4.06 3.39
N ASN A 132 13.24 -4.31 2.21
CA ASN A 132 14.41 -5.16 1.98
C ASN A 132 15.76 -4.43 2.11
N LEU A 133 15.76 -3.12 2.39
CA LEU A 133 16.98 -2.38 2.67
C LEU A 133 17.57 -2.78 4.04
N PRO A 134 18.88 -2.58 4.27
CA PRO A 134 19.43 -2.63 5.60
C PRO A 134 18.63 -1.74 6.56
N GLU A 135 18.36 -2.23 7.76
CA GLU A 135 17.41 -1.67 8.72
C GLU A 135 17.49 -0.14 8.86
N GLN A 136 18.66 0.40 9.13
CA GLN A 136 18.90 1.84 9.27
C GLN A 136 18.61 2.62 7.98
N CYS A 137 19.02 2.09 6.82
CA CYS A 137 18.74 2.72 5.53
C CYS A 137 17.23 2.72 5.24
N GLY A 138 16.56 1.58 5.43
CA GLY A 138 15.13 1.41 5.19
C GLY A 138 14.30 2.35 6.07
N LYS A 139 14.63 2.43 7.36
CA LYS A 139 13.95 3.32 8.31
C LYS A 139 14.07 4.78 7.89
N ILE A 140 15.28 5.24 7.56
CA ILE A 140 15.53 6.64 7.16
C ILE A 140 14.88 6.97 5.81
N VAL A 141 14.94 6.05 4.83
CA VAL A 141 14.28 6.23 3.53
C VAL A 141 12.77 6.32 3.70
N ARG A 142 12.16 5.47 4.53
CA ARG A 142 10.73 5.53 4.84
C ARG A 142 10.35 6.86 5.45
N MET A 143 11.01 7.26 6.54
CA MET A 143 10.75 8.53 7.24
C MET A 143 10.87 9.73 6.31
N SER A 144 11.88 9.74 5.42
CA SER A 144 12.11 10.87 4.52
C SER A 144 11.16 10.92 3.34
N TYR A 145 10.91 9.78 2.64
CA TYR A 145 10.19 9.76 1.36
C TYR A 145 8.73 9.34 1.46
N ILE A 146 8.34 8.71 2.56
CA ILE A 146 6.96 8.24 2.76
C ILE A 146 6.27 9.11 3.81
N GLU A 147 6.95 9.37 4.94
CA GLU A 147 6.41 10.15 6.05
C GLU A 147 6.70 11.66 5.89
N GLY A 148 7.47 12.05 4.87
CA GLY A 148 7.75 13.47 4.55
C GLY A 148 8.62 14.22 5.56
N LEU A 149 9.32 13.50 6.45
CA LEU A 149 10.13 14.13 7.48
C LEU A 149 11.43 14.73 6.92
N LYS A 150 11.79 15.91 7.43
CA LYS A 150 13.07 16.54 7.10
C LYS A 150 14.23 15.82 7.78
N ASN A 151 15.43 15.92 7.21
CA ASN A 151 16.62 15.23 7.74
C ASN A 151 16.92 15.59 9.20
N GLU A 152 16.64 16.83 9.59
CA GLU A 152 16.81 17.33 10.95
C GLU A 152 15.88 16.63 11.94
N GLN A 153 14.61 16.47 11.57
CA GLN A 153 13.60 15.76 12.36
C GLN A 153 13.94 14.27 12.50
N ILE A 154 14.41 13.65 11.41
CA ILE A 154 14.86 12.26 11.42
C ILE A 154 16.07 12.08 12.35
N ALA A 155 17.03 13.01 12.32
CA ALA A 155 18.20 12.99 13.18
C ALA A 155 17.81 13.04 14.65
N GLU A 156 16.85 13.91 15.01
CA GLU A 156 16.31 14.05 16.37
C GLU A 156 15.57 12.79 16.81
N ILE A 157 14.61 12.28 16.01
CA ILE A 157 13.81 11.09 16.32
C ILE A 157 14.69 9.85 16.52
N LEU A 158 15.71 9.68 15.70
CA LEU A 158 16.61 8.53 15.75
C LEU A 158 17.81 8.72 16.68
N ASN A 159 17.98 9.90 17.24
CA ASN A 159 19.12 10.29 18.08
C ASN A 159 20.48 10.00 17.40
N ILE A 160 20.63 10.44 16.14
CA ILE A 160 21.83 10.30 15.31
C ILE A 160 22.22 11.62 14.68
N SER A 161 23.47 11.74 14.20
CA SER A 161 23.90 12.98 13.54
C SER A 161 23.18 13.20 12.20
N LEU A 162 22.97 14.47 11.84
CA LEU A 162 22.44 14.88 10.53
C LEU A 162 23.25 14.27 9.37
N GLN A 163 24.59 14.20 9.56
CA GLN A 163 25.47 13.60 8.56
C GLN A 163 25.21 12.09 8.40
N THR A 164 24.92 11.39 9.50
CA THR A 164 24.55 9.97 9.47
C THR A 164 23.24 9.77 8.70
N VAL A 165 22.23 10.62 8.93
CA VAL A 165 20.96 10.58 8.17
C VAL A 165 21.25 10.74 6.67
N LYS A 166 22.00 11.77 6.26
CA LYS A 166 22.33 12.01 4.85
C LYS A 166 23.07 10.82 4.21
N ASN A 167 24.04 10.25 4.93
CA ASN A 167 24.80 9.10 4.43
C ASN A 167 23.93 7.86 4.26
N GLN A 168 23.10 7.52 5.25
CA GLN A 168 22.20 6.38 5.20
C GLN A 168 21.12 6.55 4.13
N LYS A 169 20.56 7.75 3.99
CA LYS A 169 19.60 8.11 2.94
C LYS A 169 20.21 7.89 1.53
N THR A 170 21.40 8.43 1.30
CA THR A 170 22.12 8.26 0.03
C THR A 170 22.41 6.80 -0.27
N ARG A 171 22.86 6.03 0.74
CA ARG A 171 23.11 4.59 0.62
C ARG A 171 21.82 3.85 0.28
N GLY A 172 20.72 4.14 0.97
CA GLY A 172 19.42 3.53 0.71
C GLY A 172 18.93 3.78 -0.71
N MET A 173 19.02 5.04 -1.19
CA MET A 173 18.66 5.42 -2.55
C MET A 173 19.51 4.72 -3.62
N LYS A 174 20.82 4.56 -3.37
CA LYS A 174 21.70 3.81 -4.27
C LYS A 174 21.28 2.33 -4.38
N LEU A 175 20.91 1.71 -3.27
CA LEU A 175 20.43 0.33 -3.25
C LEU A 175 19.08 0.17 -3.95
N LEU A 176 18.14 1.10 -3.73
CA LEU A 176 16.84 1.10 -4.44
C LEU A 176 17.03 1.25 -5.95
N ARG A 177 17.93 2.13 -6.40
CA ARG A 177 18.22 2.31 -7.82
C ARG A 177 18.72 1.02 -8.50
N MET A 178 19.44 0.17 -7.77
CA MET A 178 19.93 -1.12 -8.30
C MET A 178 18.85 -2.21 -8.33
N ARG A 179 17.81 -2.09 -7.52
CA ARG A 179 16.76 -3.10 -7.34
C ARG A 179 15.49 -2.79 -8.11
N LEU A 180 15.14 -1.53 -8.23
CA LEU A 180 13.98 -1.06 -8.99
C LEU A 180 14.32 -0.94 -10.48
N SER A 181 13.33 -1.17 -11.35
CA SER A 181 13.51 -0.85 -12.76
C SER A 181 13.76 0.66 -12.93
N PRO A 182 14.50 1.09 -13.97
CA PRO A 182 14.80 2.51 -14.21
C PRO A 182 13.55 3.40 -14.24
N VAL A 183 12.46 2.89 -14.84
CA VAL A 183 11.17 3.61 -14.93
C VAL A 183 10.55 3.79 -13.55
N VAL A 184 10.48 2.73 -12.74
CA VAL A 184 9.91 2.76 -11.40
C VAL A 184 10.74 3.68 -10.49
N PHE A 185 12.07 3.62 -10.58
CA PHE A 185 12.94 4.50 -9.81
C PHE A 185 12.80 5.97 -10.20
N ALA A 186 12.66 6.27 -11.50
CA ALA A 186 12.41 7.62 -11.98
C ALA A 186 11.08 8.18 -11.48
N LEU A 187 10.00 7.37 -11.55
CA LEU A 187 8.70 7.75 -10.98
C LEU A 187 8.79 8.00 -9.48
N PHE A 188 9.44 7.12 -8.72
CA PHE A 188 9.65 7.32 -7.29
C PHE A 188 10.38 8.62 -6.98
N SER A 189 11.46 8.92 -7.72
CA SER A 189 12.24 10.15 -7.55
C SER A 189 11.43 11.41 -7.88
N LEU A 190 10.59 11.39 -8.89
CA LEU A 190 9.72 12.52 -9.27
C LEU A 190 8.66 12.81 -8.20
N PHE A 191 8.03 11.77 -7.64
CA PHE A 191 7.01 11.92 -6.60
C PHE A 191 7.60 12.40 -5.27
N SER A 192 8.85 12.06 -4.97
CA SER A 192 9.53 12.46 -3.73
C SER A 192 10.07 13.89 -3.72
N HIS A 193 10.06 14.61 -4.86
CA HIS A 193 10.48 16.03 -4.94
C HIS A 193 9.31 17.02 -4.78
N HIS A 194 8.07 16.54 -4.65
CA HIS A 194 6.88 17.39 -4.58
C HIS A 194 6.29 17.54 -3.16
N GLN A 195 7.08 17.17 -2.12
CA GLN A 195 6.70 17.41 -0.71
C GLN A 195 7.70 18.31 0.01
#